data_605e952653eecfee8694a879050eae96
#
_entry.id   605e952653eecfee8694a879050eae96
#
_cell.length_a   1.000
_cell.length_b   1.000
_cell.length_c   1.000
_cell.angle_alpha   90.00
_cell.angle_beta   90.00
_cell.angle_gamma   90.00
#
_symmetry.space_group_name_H-M   'P 1'
#
loop_
_entity.id
_entity.type
_entity.pdbx_description
1 polymer ?
#
loop_
_entity_poly.entity_id
_entity_poly.type
_entity_poly.pdbx_seq_one_letter_code
_entity_poly.pdbx_strand_id
1 'polypeptide(L)'
;MALEVDWFLRAHPGISMIEALLPDSNGILRGKWLPRSKLAKVFKGELKFPKTALSLDVWGRDVEELVFATGDEDGVCLPIEGSLLPVPWSPRGRHGQLMLTMVRPDGSPYLGDARQVLKRIISRYRARGWRPVVAAELEFSLLRFDGERPHHVGHRPFDNRPLGGNLYGLDVLQQNHQMLEKIHRACQAQNLPFDGVVKESAPSQYEINMRHVDNPVLAARQILMMKRIIKEVAVQHG
;
A
#
# COMPACT_ATOMS: atom_id res chain seq x y z
N MET A 1 11.61 -5.67 -17.77
CA MET A 1 12.21 -4.69 -16.81
C MET A 1 12.77 -3.45 -17.52
N ALA A 2 13.75 -3.53 -18.44
CA ALA A 2 14.23 -2.33 -19.16
C ALA A 2 13.10 -1.65 -19.96
N LEU A 3 12.28 -2.44 -20.66
CA LEU A 3 11.12 -1.95 -21.41
C LEU A 3 10.08 -1.22 -20.53
N GLU A 4 9.87 -1.68 -19.28
CA GLU A 4 8.95 -1.05 -18.32
C GLU A 4 9.44 0.35 -17.94
N VAL A 5 10.75 0.49 -17.64
CA VAL A 5 11.37 1.78 -17.30
C VAL A 5 11.27 2.75 -18.48
N ASP A 6 11.66 2.31 -19.67
CA ASP A 6 11.67 3.16 -20.86
C ASP A 6 10.26 3.61 -21.24
N TRP A 7 9.27 2.70 -21.13
CA TRP A 7 7.87 3.02 -21.36
C TRP A 7 7.37 4.05 -20.34
N PHE A 8 7.60 3.81 -19.04
CA PHE A 8 7.16 4.69 -17.96
C PHE A 8 7.75 6.08 -18.09
N LEU A 9 9.05 6.17 -18.40
CA LEU A 9 9.74 7.44 -18.56
C LEU A 9 9.22 8.26 -19.75
N ARG A 10 8.80 7.60 -20.82
CA ARG A 10 8.18 8.24 -22.00
C ARG A 10 6.74 8.64 -21.75
N ALA A 11 5.95 7.75 -21.11
CA ALA A 11 4.55 8.01 -20.82
C ALA A 11 4.34 9.12 -19.77
N HIS A 12 5.34 9.31 -18.88
CA HIS A 12 5.24 10.25 -17.77
C HIS A 12 6.44 11.22 -17.70
N PRO A 13 6.62 12.12 -18.71
CA PRO A 13 7.78 13.01 -18.78
C PRO A 13 7.86 13.99 -17.61
N GLY A 14 6.74 14.37 -17.00
CA GLY A 14 6.65 15.29 -15.86
C GLY A 14 7.12 14.73 -14.52
N ILE A 15 7.24 13.39 -14.39
CA ILE A 15 7.68 12.76 -13.15
C ILE A 15 9.19 13.02 -12.97
N SER A 16 9.54 13.57 -11.81
CA SER A 16 10.94 13.89 -11.43
C SER A 16 11.46 13.05 -10.25
N MET A 17 10.56 12.52 -9.43
CA MET A 17 10.89 11.73 -8.24
C MET A 17 10.21 10.37 -8.29
N ILE A 18 10.89 9.36 -7.76
CA ILE A 18 10.37 7.99 -7.60
C ILE A 18 10.37 7.63 -6.13
N GLU A 19 9.22 7.27 -5.62
CA GLU A 19 9.04 6.74 -4.27
C GLU A 19 9.29 5.23 -4.30
N ALA A 20 10.46 4.82 -3.84
CA ALA A 20 10.84 3.41 -3.73
C ALA A 20 10.31 2.85 -2.42
N LEU A 21 9.32 1.94 -2.48
CA LEU A 21 8.50 1.50 -1.37
C LEU A 21 8.81 0.06 -0.97
N LEU A 22 9.22 -0.16 0.26
CA LEU A 22 9.51 -1.47 0.84
C LEU A 22 8.58 -1.70 2.05
N PRO A 23 7.62 -2.62 2.01
CA PRO A 23 6.74 -2.90 3.14
C PRO A 23 7.51 -3.59 4.27
N ASP A 24 7.37 -3.09 5.50
CA ASP A 24 7.87 -3.77 6.70
C ASP A 24 6.90 -4.86 7.20
N SER A 25 7.25 -5.54 8.29
CA SER A 25 6.44 -6.59 8.91
C SER A 25 5.08 -6.11 9.45
N ASN A 26 4.92 -4.81 9.68
CA ASN A 26 3.67 -4.18 10.13
C ASN A 26 2.82 -3.67 8.95
N GLY A 27 3.25 -3.89 7.70
CA GLY A 27 2.59 -3.36 6.52
C GLY A 27 2.70 -1.83 6.40
N ILE A 28 3.73 -1.25 7.02
CA ILE A 28 4.11 0.15 6.86
C ILE A 28 5.08 0.24 5.68
N LEU A 29 4.83 1.19 4.78
CA LEU A 29 5.71 1.40 3.63
C LEU A 29 6.91 2.23 4.05
N ARG A 30 8.07 1.59 4.14
CA ARG A 30 9.37 2.22 4.29
C ARG A 30 9.94 2.54 2.92
N GLY A 31 10.88 3.48 2.84
CA GLY A 31 11.43 3.74 1.52
C GLY A 31 12.30 4.98 1.40
N LYS A 32 12.63 5.28 0.16
CA LYS A 32 13.41 6.46 -0.22
C LYS A 32 12.75 7.18 -1.40
N TRP A 33 12.85 8.48 -1.44
CA TRP A 33 12.59 9.27 -2.62
C TRP A 33 13.87 9.35 -3.44
N LEU A 34 13.79 8.93 -4.68
CA LEU A 34 14.92 8.88 -5.59
C LEU A 34 14.66 9.80 -6.79
N PRO A 35 15.66 10.58 -7.22
CA PRO A 35 15.57 11.28 -8.50
C PRO A 35 15.27 10.29 -9.64
N ARG A 36 14.44 10.69 -10.60
CA ARG A 36 14.10 9.90 -11.80
C ARG A 36 15.34 9.27 -12.48
N SER A 37 16.46 9.96 -12.49
CA SER A 37 17.72 9.49 -13.09
C SER A 37 18.30 8.24 -12.41
N LYS A 38 17.89 7.94 -11.18
CA LYS A 38 18.34 6.75 -10.44
C LYS A 38 17.51 5.50 -10.73
N LEU A 39 16.38 5.63 -11.43
CA LEU A 39 15.45 4.50 -11.66
C LEU A 39 16.15 3.31 -12.34
N ALA A 40 16.97 3.55 -13.36
CA ALA A 40 17.72 2.49 -14.05
C ALA A 40 18.63 1.70 -13.11
N LYS A 41 19.23 2.35 -12.10
CA LYS A 41 20.08 1.70 -11.09
C LYS A 41 19.27 0.78 -10.16
N VAL A 42 18.05 1.20 -9.79
CA VAL A 42 17.14 0.36 -8.99
C VAL A 42 16.83 -0.94 -9.74
N PHE A 43 16.55 -0.85 -11.03
CA PHE A 43 16.26 -2.02 -11.86
C PHE A 43 17.48 -2.93 -12.11
N LYS A 44 18.69 -2.44 -11.86
CA LYS A 44 19.93 -3.25 -11.85
C LYS A 44 20.22 -3.91 -10.50
N GLY A 45 19.37 -3.69 -9.47
CA GLY A 45 19.59 -4.22 -8.13
C GLY A 45 20.67 -3.45 -7.32
N GLU A 46 20.94 -2.20 -7.70
CA GLU A 46 21.95 -1.37 -7.00
C GLU A 46 21.36 -0.63 -5.77
N LEU A 47 20.05 -0.76 -5.52
CA LEU A 47 19.41 -0.16 -4.35
C LEU A 47 19.52 -1.11 -3.16
N LYS A 48 19.98 -0.57 -2.04
CA LYS A 48 20.10 -1.31 -0.78
C LYS A 48 19.40 -0.59 0.35
N PHE A 49 18.90 -1.39 1.30
CA PHE A 49 18.38 -0.96 2.59
C PHE A 49 18.94 -1.86 3.69
N PRO A 50 19.13 -1.35 4.91
CA PRO A 50 19.45 -2.20 6.04
C PRO A 50 18.31 -3.20 6.27
N LYS A 51 18.62 -4.43 6.63
CA LYS A 51 17.63 -5.49 6.90
C LYS A 51 16.71 -5.11 8.05
N THR A 52 17.21 -4.33 9.00
CA THR A 52 16.47 -3.80 10.15
C THR A 52 15.28 -2.93 9.74
N ALA A 53 15.32 -2.27 8.57
CA ALA A 53 14.18 -1.50 8.06
C ALA A 53 12.87 -2.32 7.89
N LEU A 54 12.97 -3.66 7.82
CA LEU A 54 11.81 -4.56 7.72
C LEU A 54 11.32 -5.08 9.08
N SER A 55 12.08 -4.86 10.15
CA SER A 55 11.83 -5.44 11.48
C SER A 55 11.56 -4.40 12.56
N LEU A 56 11.16 -3.20 12.18
CA LEU A 56 10.79 -2.15 13.12
C LEU A 56 9.48 -2.51 13.85
N ASP A 57 9.33 -1.98 15.07
CA ASP A 57 8.05 -2.04 15.78
C ASP A 57 6.98 -1.15 15.13
N VAL A 58 5.75 -1.18 15.64
CA VAL A 58 4.62 -0.38 15.10
C VAL A 58 4.85 1.14 15.21
N TRP A 59 5.74 1.56 16.10
CA TRP A 59 6.13 2.96 16.29
C TRP A 59 7.32 3.38 15.41
N GLY A 60 7.91 2.43 14.67
CA GLY A 60 9.08 2.64 13.83
C GLY A 60 10.41 2.64 14.59
N ARG A 61 10.47 2.01 15.76
CA ARG A 61 11.68 1.85 16.56
C ARG A 61 12.35 0.53 16.23
N ASP A 62 13.66 0.49 16.39
CA ASP A 62 14.42 -0.75 16.27
C ASP A 62 13.99 -1.77 17.34
N VAL A 63 13.88 -3.02 16.93
CA VAL A 63 13.76 -4.17 17.84
C VAL A 63 15.16 -4.70 18.06
N GLU A 64 15.74 -4.42 19.23
CA GLU A 64 17.17 -4.65 19.53
C GLU A 64 17.63 -6.08 19.22
N GLU A 65 16.84 -7.08 19.59
CA GLU A 65 17.17 -8.49 19.32
C GLU A 65 17.30 -8.78 17.82
N LEU A 66 16.50 -8.11 16.98
CA LEU A 66 16.56 -8.28 15.53
C LEU A 66 17.72 -7.50 14.92
N VAL A 67 18.05 -6.32 15.46
CA VAL A 67 19.22 -5.54 15.06
C VAL A 67 20.50 -6.34 15.34
N PHE A 68 20.66 -6.89 16.55
CA PHE A 68 21.80 -7.74 16.91
C PHE A 68 21.89 -9.00 16.05
N ALA A 69 20.76 -9.65 15.76
CA ALA A 69 20.71 -10.85 14.93
C ALA A 69 21.09 -10.61 13.46
N THR A 70 20.85 -9.42 12.93
CA THR A 70 21.15 -9.07 11.52
C THR A 70 22.44 -8.27 11.35
N GLY A 71 22.97 -7.68 12.44
CA GLY A 71 24.14 -6.81 12.40
C GLY A 71 23.97 -5.57 11.52
N ASP A 72 22.72 -5.11 11.30
CA ASP A 72 22.34 -4.02 10.41
C ASP A 72 22.89 -4.17 8.97
N GLU A 73 23.09 -5.40 8.53
CA GLU A 73 23.58 -5.72 7.20
C GLU A 73 22.58 -5.27 6.10
N ASP A 74 23.11 -4.76 5.02
CA ASP A 74 22.33 -4.38 3.87
C ASP A 74 21.72 -5.58 3.12
N GLY A 75 20.43 -5.49 2.80
CA GLY A 75 19.77 -6.34 1.82
C GLY A 75 19.69 -5.64 0.46
N VAL A 76 19.67 -6.41 -0.61
CA VAL A 76 19.47 -5.91 -1.98
C VAL A 76 17.97 -5.75 -2.25
N CYS A 77 17.56 -4.56 -2.68
CA CYS A 77 16.16 -4.27 -2.99
C CYS A 77 15.92 -4.36 -4.48
N LEU A 78 15.08 -5.32 -4.87
CA LEU A 78 14.69 -5.54 -6.26
C LEU A 78 13.32 -4.95 -6.56
N PRO A 79 13.12 -4.35 -7.75
CA PRO A 79 11.83 -3.83 -8.16
C PRO A 79 10.82 -4.98 -8.37
N ILE A 80 9.56 -4.72 -7.98
CA ILE A 80 8.46 -5.63 -8.28
C ILE A 80 7.87 -5.22 -9.64
N GLU A 81 7.92 -6.12 -10.60
CA GLU A 81 7.39 -5.90 -11.95
C GLU A 81 5.92 -5.47 -11.93
N GLY A 82 5.58 -4.52 -12.80
CA GLY A 82 4.24 -3.93 -12.90
C GLY A 82 3.83 -3.10 -11.69
N SER A 83 4.79 -2.61 -10.90
CA SER A 83 4.52 -1.71 -9.76
C SER A 83 5.02 -0.29 -9.96
N LEU A 84 5.68 -0.02 -11.08
CA LEU A 84 6.12 1.32 -11.45
C LEU A 84 4.95 2.11 -12.05
N LEU A 85 4.35 2.97 -11.24
CA LEU A 85 3.11 3.69 -11.56
C LEU A 85 3.21 5.15 -11.10
N PRO A 86 2.46 6.09 -11.73
CA PRO A 86 2.36 7.45 -11.22
C PRO A 86 1.65 7.47 -9.86
N VAL A 87 1.96 8.46 -9.02
CA VAL A 87 1.30 8.72 -7.73
C VAL A 87 0.16 9.71 -7.96
N PRO A 88 -1.13 9.28 -7.91
CA PRO A 88 -2.27 10.13 -8.29
C PRO A 88 -2.47 11.37 -7.41
N TRP A 89 -2.09 11.29 -6.15
CA TRP A 89 -2.19 12.39 -5.17
C TRP A 89 -0.93 13.25 -5.08
N SER A 90 0.07 12.97 -5.88
CA SER A 90 1.32 13.75 -5.87
C SER A 90 1.08 15.19 -6.32
N PRO A 91 1.68 16.18 -5.66
CA PRO A 91 1.59 17.56 -6.10
C PRO A 91 2.06 17.70 -7.54
N ARG A 92 1.19 18.27 -8.40
CA ARG A 92 1.45 18.48 -9.83
C ARG A 92 1.81 17.22 -10.62
N GLY A 93 1.47 15.99 -10.12
CA GLY A 93 1.78 14.73 -10.80
C GLY A 93 3.27 14.45 -11.00
N ARG A 94 4.13 14.92 -10.09
CA ARG A 94 5.60 14.84 -10.25
C ARG A 94 6.24 13.61 -9.68
N HIS A 95 5.49 12.75 -8.99
CA HIS A 95 6.00 11.52 -8.38
C HIS A 95 5.49 10.27 -9.10
N GLY A 96 6.40 9.32 -9.28
CA GLY A 96 6.09 7.92 -9.52
C GLY A 96 6.39 7.11 -8.28
N GLN A 97 5.84 5.91 -8.20
CA GLN A 97 6.14 4.96 -7.13
C GLN A 97 6.57 3.61 -7.71
N LEU A 98 7.37 2.89 -6.94
CA LEU A 98 7.87 1.57 -7.28
C LEU A 98 7.92 0.70 -6.03
N MET A 99 7.22 -0.43 -6.03
CA MET A 99 7.31 -1.40 -4.93
C MET A 99 8.58 -2.24 -5.06
N LEU A 100 9.16 -2.52 -3.91
CA LEU A 100 10.39 -3.29 -3.79
C LEU A 100 10.16 -4.58 -2.99
N THR A 101 11.04 -5.54 -3.18
CA THR A 101 11.22 -6.72 -2.34
C THR A 101 12.70 -6.85 -2.00
N MET A 102 13.01 -7.34 -0.79
CA MET A 102 14.38 -7.52 -0.36
C MET A 102 14.84 -8.96 -0.55
N VAL A 103 16.07 -9.11 -1.02
CA VAL A 103 16.79 -10.39 -1.10
C VAL A 103 18.16 -10.26 -0.43
N ARG A 104 18.80 -11.39 -0.15
CA ARG A 104 20.19 -11.41 0.33
C ARG A 104 21.16 -10.98 -0.78
N PRO A 105 22.41 -10.60 -0.45
CA PRO A 105 23.40 -10.21 -1.45
C PRO A 105 23.68 -11.27 -2.51
N ASP A 106 23.52 -12.55 -2.18
CA ASP A 106 23.65 -13.69 -3.10
C ASP A 106 22.40 -13.92 -3.98
N GLY A 107 21.37 -13.09 -3.85
CA GLY A 107 20.10 -13.21 -4.56
C GLY A 107 19.10 -14.18 -3.94
N SER A 108 19.47 -14.88 -2.87
CA SER A 108 18.55 -15.80 -2.18
C SER A 108 17.45 -15.03 -1.43
N PRO A 109 16.24 -15.64 -1.22
CA PRO A 109 15.15 -15.00 -0.51
C PRO A 109 15.53 -14.59 0.91
N TYR A 110 15.24 -13.33 1.28
CA TYR A 110 15.35 -12.86 2.66
C TYR A 110 14.00 -13.03 3.36
N LEU A 111 13.92 -13.93 4.35
CA LEU A 111 12.65 -14.24 5.02
C LEU A 111 12.20 -13.18 6.04
N GLY A 112 12.97 -12.13 6.28
CA GLY A 112 12.48 -10.92 6.94
C GLY A 112 11.54 -10.08 6.06
N ASP A 113 11.55 -10.29 4.75
CA ASP A 113 10.56 -9.72 3.83
C ASP A 113 9.31 -10.61 3.77
N ALA A 114 8.18 -10.11 4.27
CA ALA A 114 6.90 -10.82 4.29
C ALA A 114 6.46 -11.33 2.91
N ARG A 115 6.82 -10.61 1.82
CA ARG A 115 6.55 -11.06 0.45
C ARG A 115 7.29 -12.35 0.12
N GLN A 116 8.53 -12.52 0.56
CA GLN A 116 9.31 -13.74 0.32
C GLN A 116 8.71 -14.92 1.10
N VAL A 117 8.24 -14.67 2.33
CA VAL A 117 7.51 -15.68 3.12
C VAL A 117 6.24 -16.12 2.40
N LEU A 118 5.42 -15.18 1.95
CA LEU A 118 4.20 -15.48 1.20
C LEU A 118 4.49 -16.29 -0.08
N LYS A 119 5.49 -15.90 -0.86
CA LYS A 119 5.92 -16.64 -2.05
C LYS A 119 6.30 -18.09 -1.71
N ARG A 120 7.01 -18.31 -0.60
CA ARG A 120 7.36 -19.65 -0.12
C ARG A 120 6.12 -20.47 0.24
N ILE A 121 5.12 -19.87 0.90
CA ILE A 121 3.86 -20.56 1.21
C ILE A 121 3.11 -20.93 -0.06
N ILE A 122 2.97 -20.00 -1.01
CA ILE A 122 2.29 -20.27 -2.29
C ILE A 122 2.98 -21.39 -3.07
N SER A 123 4.30 -21.49 -3.05
CA SER A 123 5.00 -22.61 -3.70
C SER A 123 4.62 -23.97 -3.10
N ARG A 124 4.34 -24.04 -1.78
CA ARG A 124 3.84 -25.27 -1.11
C ARG A 124 2.42 -25.63 -1.52
N TYR A 125 1.55 -24.64 -1.76
CA TYR A 125 0.22 -24.89 -2.34
C TYR A 125 0.32 -25.45 -3.75
N ARG A 126 1.14 -24.81 -4.60
CA ARG A 126 1.37 -25.26 -5.99
C ARG A 126 1.94 -26.67 -6.06
N ALA A 127 2.84 -27.02 -5.16
CA ALA A 127 3.39 -28.39 -5.10
C ALA A 127 2.33 -29.46 -4.78
N ARG A 128 1.15 -29.06 -4.25
CA ARG A 128 -0.01 -29.93 -4.00
C ARG A 128 -1.09 -29.83 -5.09
N GLY A 129 -0.81 -29.12 -6.18
CA GLY A 129 -1.81 -28.83 -7.21
C GLY A 129 -2.90 -27.83 -6.78
N TRP A 130 -2.74 -27.15 -5.67
CA TRP A 130 -3.73 -26.21 -5.16
C TRP A 130 -3.45 -24.78 -5.66
N ARG A 131 -4.52 -24.09 -5.98
CA ARG A 131 -4.50 -22.68 -6.43
C ARG A 131 -5.37 -21.84 -5.51
N PRO A 132 -4.77 -21.09 -4.56
CA PRO A 132 -5.53 -20.25 -3.66
C PRO A 132 -6.12 -19.05 -4.42
N VAL A 133 -7.40 -18.78 -4.21
CA VAL A 133 -8.12 -17.60 -4.70
C VAL A 133 -8.47 -16.76 -3.48
N VAL A 134 -8.11 -15.48 -3.50
CA VAL A 134 -8.25 -14.57 -2.38
C VAL A 134 -8.82 -13.23 -2.82
N ALA A 135 -9.58 -12.58 -1.94
CA ALA A 135 -9.97 -11.19 -2.04
C ALA A 135 -9.56 -10.47 -0.76
N ALA A 136 -9.44 -9.16 -0.83
CA ALA A 136 -9.22 -8.33 0.32
C ALA A 136 -10.45 -7.46 0.56
N GLU A 137 -10.79 -7.29 1.83
CA GLU A 137 -11.75 -6.33 2.33
C GLU A 137 -11.01 -5.41 3.28
N LEU A 138 -11.11 -4.11 3.05
CA LEU A 138 -10.38 -3.13 3.84
C LEU A 138 -11.36 -2.24 4.57
N GLU A 139 -11.50 -2.50 5.86
CA GLU A 139 -12.29 -1.66 6.76
C GLU A 139 -11.44 -0.53 7.33
N PHE A 140 -12.03 0.67 7.41
CA PHE A 140 -11.37 1.84 7.98
C PHE A 140 -12.40 2.81 8.55
N SER A 141 -11.97 3.58 9.56
CA SER A 141 -12.76 4.68 10.11
C SER A 141 -12.16 6.02 9.70
N LEU A 142 -13.02 6.95 9.31
CA LEU A 142 -12.64 8.33 9.04
C LEU A 142 -12.77 9.15 10.32
N LEU A 143 -11.69 9.82 10.69
CA LEU A 143 -11.65 10.65 11.88
C LEU A 143 -11.10 12.03 11.50
N ARG A 144 -11.69 13.05 12.10
CA ARG A 144 -11.14 14.41 12.12
C ARG A 144 -10.61 14.69 13.54
N PHE A 145 -9.54 15.40 13.64
CA PHE A 145 -9.01 15.81 14.93
C PHE A 145 -9.41 17.27 15.21
N ASP A 146 -9.99 17.50 16.38
CA ASP A 146 -10.17 18.83 16.96
C ASP A 146 -9.20 18.94 18.15
N GLY A 147 -8.08 19.61 17.93
CA GLY A 147 -6.94 19.50 18.82
C GLY A 147 -6.43 18.05 18.91
N GLU A 148 -6.44 17.48 20.11
CA GLU A 148 -5.99 16.10 20.35
C GLU A 148 -7.12 15.06 20.30
N ARG A 149 -8.38 15.48 20.14
CA ARG A 149 -9.55 14.58 20.19
C ARG A 149 -10.00 14.15 18.82
N PRO A 150 -10.09 12.82 18.57
CA PRO A 150 -10.66 12.32 17.35
C PRO A 150 -12.20 12.43 17.36
N HIS A 151 -12.77 12.88 16.26
CA HIS A 151 -14.20 12.93 16.00
C HIS A 151 -14.54 12.17 14.74
N HIS A 152 -15.68 11.48 14.73
CA HIS A 152 -16.20 10.82 13.55
C HIS A 152 -16.63 11.82 12.48
N VAL A 153 -16.32 11.53 11.21
CA VAL A 153 -16.63 12.39 10.05
C VAL A 153 -17.88 11.88 9.33
N GLY A 154 -18.67 12.82 8.78
CA GLY A 154 -19.74 12.48 7.86
C GLY A 154 -21.00 11.91 8.51
N HIS A 155 -21.17 12.12 9.80
CA HIS A 155 -22.40 11.75 10.48
C HIS A 155 -23.01 12.99 11.13
N ARG A 156 -24.00 13.58 10.49
CA ARG A 156 -24.94 14.47 11.16
C ARG A 156 -26.10 13.59 11.62
N PRO A 157 -26.33 13.47 12.93
CA PRO A 157 -27.50 12.76 13.41
C PRO A 157 -28.74 13.52 12.89
N PHE A 158 -29.50 12.90 11.99
CA PHE A 158 -30.88 13.29 11.81
C PHE A 158 -31.61 12.82 13.07
N ASP A 159 -32.22 13.73 13.79
CA ASP A 159 -33.16 13.44 14.90
C ASP A 159 -32.57 12.83 16.18
N ASN A 160 -31.49 13.33 16.73
CA ASN A 160 -30.93 12.84 18.02
C ASN A 160 -30.68 11.32 18.11
N ARG A 161 -30.58 10.63 16.97
CA ARG A 161 -30.24 9.21 16.95
C ARG A 161 -28.80 8.98 17.40
N PRO A 162 -28.51 7.88 18.13
CA PRO A 162 -27.14 7.56 18.50
C PRO A 162 -26.24 7.44 17.25
N LEU A 163 -25.00 7.94 17.36
CA LEU A 163 -23.96 7.74 16.37
C LEU A 163 -23.69 6.23 16.25
N GLY A 164 -24.13 5.62 15.20
CA GLY A 164 -23.94 4.19 14.94
C GLY A 164 -25.15 3.58 14.24
N GLY A 165 -24.95 2.45 13.63
CA GLY A 165 -26.04 1.64 13.04
C GLY A 165 -26.20 1.96 11.59
N ASN A 166 -26.23 2.81 10.87
CA ASN A 166 -26.53 3.03 9.43
C ASN A 166 -25.78 2.08 8.47
N LEU A 167 -25.72 0.80 8.84
CA LEU A 167 -25.14 -0.23 8.00
C LEU A 167 -25.77 -0.17 6.59
N TYR A 168 -24.92 -0.15 5.56
CA TYR A 168 -25.30 0.00 4.16
C TYR A 168 -26.06 1.30 3.82
N GLY A 169 -26.02 2.32 4.69
CA GLY A 169 -26.70 3.60 4.46
C GLY A 169 -26.08 4.37 3.29
N LEU A 170 -26.84 4.53 2.19
CA LEU A 170 -26.39 5.25 1.00
C LEU A 170 -26.25 6.76 1.23
N ASP A 171 -27.08 7.33 2.11
CA ASP A 171 -27.02 8.73 2.51
C ASP A 171 -25.67 9.10 3.16
N VAL A 172 -25.10 8.18 3.93
CA VAL A 172 -23.77 8.37 4.54
C VAL A 172 -22.66 8.29 3.51
N LEU A 173 -22.75 7.38 2.53
CA LEU A 173 -21.83 7.33 1.40
C LEU A 173 -21.89 8.65 0.60
N GLN A 174 -23.10 9.18 0.38
CA GLN A 174 -23.31 10.43 -0.34
C GLN A 174 -22.67 11.63 0.37
N GLN A 175 -22.65 11.67 1.70
CA GLN A 175 -21.98 12.73 2.46
C GLN A 175 -20.46 12.80 2.22
N ASN A 176 -19.83 11.67 1.93
CA ASN A 176 -18.40 11.57 1.69
C ASN A 176 -18.06 11.23 0.22
N HIS A 177 -19.01 11.44 -0.70
CA HIS A 177 -18.87 11.03 -2.11
C HIS A 177 -17.61 11.57 -2.78
N GLN A 178 -17.22 12.83 -2.53
CA GLN A 178 -16.03 13.43 -3.15
C GLN A 178 -14.74 12.70 -2.78
N MET A 179 -14.60 12.30 -1.51
CA MET A 179 -13.45 11.54 -1.06
C MET A 179 -13.47 10.11 -1.62
N LEU A 180 -14.63 9.44 -1.55
CA LEU A 180 -14.80 8.08 -2.07
C LEU A 180 -14.56 8.01 -3.58
N GLU A 181 -15.02 9.00 -4.35
CA GLU A 181 -14.69 9.11 -5.78
C GLU A 181 -13.20 9.32 -6.04
N LYS A 182 -12.50 10.14 -5.24
CA LYS A 182 -11.06 10.31 -5.38
C LYS A 182 -10.32 9.01 -5.08
N ILE A 183 -10.74 8.26 -4.05
CA ILE A 183 -10.19 6.92 -3.77
C ILE A 183 -10.40 6.01 -4.99
N HIS A 184 -11.61 5.95 -5.53
CA HIS A 184 -11.91 5.12 -6.71
C HIS A 184 -11.06 5.51 -7.92
N ARG A 185 -10.94 6.80 -8.26
CA ARG A 185 -10.09 7.28 -9.36
C ARG A 185 -8.61 6.95 -9.12
N ALA A 186 -8.13 7.07 -7.88
CA ALA A 186 -6.76 6.68 -7.55
C ALA A 186 -6.54 5.18 -7.70
N CYS A 187 -7.53 4.35 -7.34
CA CYS A 187 -7.50 2.90 -7.57
C CYS A 187 -7.42 2.58 -9.06
N GLN A 188 -8.21 3.24 -9.90
CA GLN A 188 -8.15 3.07 -11.35
C GLN A 188 -6.76 3.44 -11.91
N ALA A 189 -6.18 4.57 -11.50
CA ALA A 189 -4.85 4.99 -11.91
C ALA A 189 -3.72 4.04 -11.45
N GLN A 190 -3.97 3.28 -10.39
CA GLN A 190 -3.05 2.29 -9.83
C GLN A 190 -3.39 0.85 -10.28
N ASN A 191 -4.33 0.66 -11.18
CA ASN A 191 -4.80 -0.66 -11.65
C ASN A 191 -5.22 -1.59 -10.50
N LEU A 192 -5.87 -1.04 -9.46
CA LEU A 192 -6.39 -1.84 -8.36
C LEU A 192 -7.79 -2.37 -8.67
N PRO A 193 -8.11 -3.62 -8.30
CA PRO A 193 -9.39 -4.26 -8.59
C PRO A 193 -10.48 -3.85 -7.59
N PHE A 194 -10.77 -2.53 -7.52
CA PHE A 194 -11.87 -1.99 -6.71
C PHE A 194 -13.20 -2.62 -7.15
N ASP A 195 -13.96 -3.17 -6.21
CA ASP A 195 -15.24 -3.84 -6.48
C ASP A 195 -16.42 -3.03 -5.94
N GLY A 196 -16.32 -2.52 -4.72
CA GLY A 196 -17.36 -1.72 -4.11
C GLY A 196 -16.90 -1.00 -2.84
N VAL A 197 -17.75 -0.11 -2.35
CA VAL A 197 -17.62 0.54 -1.04
C VAL A 197 -18.95 0.47 -0.32
N VAL A 198 -18.92 0.15 0.96
CA VAL A 198 -20.08 0.11 1.82
C VAL A 198 -19.85 0.91 3.10
N LYS A 199 -20.95 1.35 3.72
CA LYS A 199 -20.96 1.90 5.07
C LYS A 199 -21.09 0.75 6.06
N GLU A 200 -20.13 0.69 6.97
CA GLU A 200 -20.08 -0.32 8.02
C GLU A 200 -20.84 0.07 9.30
N SER A 201 -20.89 -0.85 10.28
CA SER A 201 -21.72 -0.73 11.49
C SER A 201 -21.28 0.41 12.40
N ALA A 202 -19.98 0.65 12.56
CA ALA A 202 -19.49 1.68 13.48
C ALA A 202 -19.58 3.09 12.86
N PRO A 203 -19.61 4.15 13.68
CA PRO A 203 -19.60 5.53 13.20
C PRO A 203 -18.41 5.76 12.27
N SER A 204 -18.66 6.43 11.13
CA SER A 204 -17.63 6.75 10.11
C SER A 204 -16.80 5.57 9.60
N GLN A 205 -17.26 4.34 9.81
CA GLN A 205 -16.61 3.13 9.32
C GLN A 205 -17.09 2.80 7.92
N TYR A 206 -16.16 2.52 7.04
CA TYR A 206 -16.35 2.15 5.63
C TYR A 206 -15.57 0.89 5.34
N GLU A 207 -16.06 0.11 4.37
CA GLU A 207 -15.35 -1.03 3.82
C GLU A 207 -15.19 -0.85 2.32
N ILE A 208 -14.01 -1.16 1.81
CA ILE A 208 -13.75 -1.26 0.38
C ILE A 208 -13.41 -2.70 0.04
N ASN A 209 -14.24 -3.27 -0.83
CA ASN A 209 -14.09 -4.63 -1.35
C ASN A 209 -13.21 -4.64 -2.60
N MET A 210 -12.38 -5.67 -2.72
CA MET A 210 -11.55 -5.92 -3.88
C MET A 210 -11.95 -7.24 -4.55
N ARG A 211 -11.89 -7.29 -5.87
CA ARG A 211 -12.21 -8.52 -6.61
C ARG A 211 -11.23 -9.65 -6.31
N HIS A 212 -11.74 -10.85 -6.29
CA HIS A 212 -10.96 -12.07 -6.10
C HIS A 212 -9.87 -12.24 -7.17
N VAL A 213 -8.69 -12.65 -6.73
CA VAL A 213 -7.57 -12.99 -7.62
C VAL A 213 -6.94 -14.33 -7.21
N ASP A 214 -6.41 -15.06 -8.16
CA ASP A 214 -5.73 -16.33 -7.95
C ASP A 214 -4.22 -16.19 -7.71
N ASN A 215 -3.81 -14.98 -7.35
CA ASN A 215 -2.43 -14.63 -7.02
C ASN A 215 -2.37 -13.88 -5.68
N PRO A 216 -2.23 -14.59 -4.54
CA PRO A 216 -2.19 -13.96 -3.22
C PRO A 216 -1.06 -12.94 -3.04
N VAL A 217 0.07 -13.12 -3.74
CA VAL A 217 1.19 -12.16 -3.70
C VAL A 217 0.80 -10.84 -4.39
N LEU A 218 -0.01 -10.91 -5.46
CA LEU A 218 -0.60 -9.73 -6.10
C LEU A 218 -1.64 -9.09 -5.18
N ALA A 219 -2.55 -9.87 -4.58
CA ALA A 219 -3.55 -9.38 -3.64
C ALA A 219 -2.91 -8.61 -2.47
N ALA A 220 -1.86 -9.18 -1.85
CA ALA A 220 -1.14 -8.50 -0.76
C ALA A 220 -0.55 -7.15 -1.20
N ARG A 221 0.02 -7.06 -2.41
CA ARG A 221 0.48 -5.78 -2.97
C ARG A 221 -0.68 -4.79 -3.15
N GLN A 222 -1.80 -5.26 -3.67
CA GLN A 222 -2.97 -4.43 -3.93
C GLN A 222 -3.57 -3.87 -2.64
N ILE A 223 -3.64 -4.67 -1.56
CA ILE A 223 -4.08 -4.21 -0.23
C ILE A 223 -3.19 -3.08 0.29
N LEU A 224 -1.87 -3.23 0.21
CA LEU A 224 -0.94 -2.19 0.67
C LEU A 224 -1.13 -0.88 -0.10
N MET A 225 -1.36 -0.96 -1.41
CA MET A 225 -1.65 0.21 -2.23
C MET A 225 -3.01 0.82 -1.90
N MET A 226 -4.05 0.01 -1.69
CA MET A 226 -5.38 0.48 -1.27
C MET A 226 -5.29 1.23 0.06
N LYS A 227 -4.63 0.62 1.07
CA LYS A 227 -4.39 1.26 2.37
C LYS A 227 -3.68 2.62 2.22
N ARG A 228 -2.68 2.70 1.33
CA ARG A 228 -1.99 3.94 1.03
C ARG A 228 -2.91 4.97 0.40
N ILE A 229 -3.67 4.60 -0.63
CA ILE A 229 -4.62 5.49 -1.31
C ILE A 229 -5.61 6.09 -0.32
N ILE A 230 -6.23 5.25 0.52
CA ILE A 230 -7.21 5.71 1.51
C ILE A 230 -6.60 6.76 2.43
N LYS A 231 -5.42 6.49 3.00
CA LYS A 231 -4.73 7.41 3.91
C LYS A 231 -4.37 8.74 3.24
N GLU A 232 -3.78 8.68 2.06
CA GLU A 232 -3.33 9.89 1.35
C GLU A 232 -4.50 10.75 0.88
N VAL A 233 -5.57 10.12 0.38
CA VAL A 233 -6.77 10.84 -0.03
C VAL A 233 -7.49 11.42 1.19
N ALA A 234 -7.58 10.69 2.31
CA ALA A 234 -8.19 11.22 3.53
C ALA A 234 -7.45 12.48 4.04
N VAL A 235 -6.11 12.44 4.10
CA VAL A 235 -5.30 13.60 4.51
C VAL A 235 -5.53 14.81 3.60
N GLN A 236 -5.76 14.63 2.30
CA GLN A 236 -6.07 15.73 1.37
C GLN A 236 -7.48 16.32 1.54
N HIS A 237 -8.34 15.63 2.29
CA HIS A 237 -9.71 16.08 2.59
C HIS A 237 -9.86 16.72 3.98
N GLY A 238 -8.81 16.77 4.81
CA GLY A 238 -8.81 17.30 6.17
C GLY A 238 -9.45 16.33 7.15
#